data_22eaa0b0fe34ed3d1fe6d1e76e70b552
#
_entry.id   22eaa0b0fe34ed3d1fe6d1e76e70b552
#
_cell.length_a   1.000
_cell.length_b   1.000
_cell.length_c   1.000
_cell.angle_alpha   90.00
_cell.angle_beta   90.00
_cell.angle_gamma   90.00
#
_symmetry.space_group_name_H-M   'P 1'
#
loop_
_entity.id
_entity.type
_entity.pdbx_description
1 polymer ?
#
loop_
_entity_poly.entity_id
_entity_poly.type
_entity_poly.pdbx_seq_one_letter_code
_entity_poly.pdbx_strand_id
1 'polypeptide(L)'
;VVKKKAKYQSILINKKRYYFYKVTWADILGDSGHATVEEFNKMETALMISYGYIFEKTKKHLKTFASFDSKEECFSDRNIYPTGCIIKLEKINI
;
A
#
# COMPACT_ATOMS: atom_id res chain seq x y z
N VAL A 1 12.40 13.99 -31.94
CA VAL A 1 11.85 12.79 -31.31
C VAL A 1 11.06 13.16 -30.06
N VAL A 2 9.78 12.88 -30.09
CA VAL A 2 8.91 13.15 -28.97
C VAL A 2 8.98 11.99 -27.98
N LYS A 3 9.47 12.24 -26.78
CA LYS A 3 9.42 11.24 -25.70
C LYS A 3 7.97 11.06 -25.27
N LYS A 4 7.47 9.84 -25.32
CA LYS A 4 6.20 9.50 -24.73
C LYS A 4 6.34 9.55 -23.21
N LYS A 5 5.46 10.30 -22.56
CA LYS A 5 5.37 10.27 -21.10
C LYS A 5 4.81 8.91 -20.67
N ALA A 6 5.37 8.33 -19.62
CA ALA A 6 4.80 7.14 -19.02
C ALA A 6 3.38 7.44 -18.54
N LYS A 7 2.47 6.52 -18.81
CA LYS A 7 1.09 6.61 -18.33
C LYS A 7 0.96 5.76 -17.08
N TYR A 8 0.38 6.36 -16.05
CA TYR A 8 0.12 5.67 -14.80
C TYR A 8 -1.36 5.43 -14.61
N GLN A 9 -1.70 4.29 -14.04
CA GLN A 9 -3.08 3.98 -13.71
C GLN A 9 -3.57 4.93 -12.63
N SER A 10 -4.73 5.55 -12.87
CA SER A 10 -5.31 6.51 -11.94
C SER A 10 -6.82 6.57 -12.10
N ILE A 11 -7.48 7.16 -11.11
CA ILE A 11 -8.92 7.41 -11.13
C ILE A 11 -9.17 8.85 -10.70
N LEU A 12 -10.13 9.50 -11.34
CA LEU A 12 -10.53 10.87 -11.00
C LEU A 12 -11.83 10.83 -10.20
N ILE A 13 -11.78 11.32 -8.96
CA ILE A 13 -12.94 11.37 -8.07
C ILE A 13 -13.06 12.80 -7.55
N ASN A 14 -14.20 13.45 -7.81
CA ASN A 14 -14.45 14.84 -7.37
C ASN A 14 -13.30 15.79 -7.67
N LYS A 15 -12.85 15.78 -8.93
CA LYS A 15 -11.77 16.64 -9.42
C LYS A 15 -10.39 16.34 -8.84
N LYS A 16 -10.26 15.30 -8.01
CA LYS A 16 -8.96 14.86 -7.49
C LYS A 16 -8.58 13.53 -8.13
N ARG A 17 -7.32 13.45 -8.58
CA ARG A 17 -6.79 12.24 -9.20
C ARG A 17 -6.02 11.42 -8.17
N TYR A 18 -6.34 10.12 -8.14
CA TYR A 18 -5.69 9.15 -7.26
C TYR A 18 -4.95 8.15 -8.12
N TYR A 19 -3.68 7.89 -7.81
CA TYR A 19 -2.85 6.97 -8.56
C TYR A 19 -2.81 5.60 -7.91
N PHE A 20 -2.72 4.58 -8.74
CA PHE A 20 -2.70 3.18 -8.32
C PHE A 20 -1.27 2.74 -8.06
N TYR A 21 -1.05 2.12 -6.89
CA TYR A 21 0.28 1.73 -6.45
C TYR A 21 0.34 0.26 -6.06
N LYS A 22 1.53 -0.31 -6.27
CA LYS A 22 1.96 -1.54 -5.63
C LYS A 22 2.65 -1.14 -4.33
N VAL A 23 2.16 -1.66 -3.21
CA VAL A 23 2.69 -1.38 -1.88
C VAL A 23 3.38 -2.63 -1.38
N THR A 24 4.68 -2.57 -1.19
CA THR A 24 5.45 -3.64 -0.55
C THR A 24 5.64 -3.25 0.90
N TRP A 25 5.20 -4.11 1.83
CA TRP A 25 5.19 -3.77 3.24
C TRP A 25 5.49 -4.98 4.11
N ALA A 26 5.99 -4.72 5.32
CA ALA A 26 6.32 -5.73 6.30
C ALA A 26 5.19 -5.85 7.32
N ASP A 27 4.63 -7.04 7.44
CA ASP A 27 3.60 -7.33 8.42
C ASP A 27 4.25 -7.95 9.66
N ILE A 28 3.64 -7.73 10.81
CA ILE A 28 4.11 -8.34 12.04
C ILE A 28 3.86 -9.84 11.99
N LEU A 29 4.75 -10.59 12.60
CA LEU A 29 4.59 -12.03 12.79
C LEU A 29 4.70 -12.32 14.29
N GLY A 30 3.65 -12.92 14.85
CA GLY A 30 3.61 -13.30 16.24
C GLY A 30 3.56 -14.82 16.38
N ASP A 31 4.22 -15.33 17.41
CA ASP A 31 4.21 -16.74 17.76
C ASP A 31 4.25 -16.87 19.26
N SER A 32 3.24 -17.52 19.85
CA SER A 32 3.14 -17.71 21.30
C SER A 32 3.87 -18.95 21.80
N GLY A 33 4.48 -19.71 20.90
CA GLY A 33 5.24 -20.91 21.26
C GLY A 33 6.60 -20.58 21.85
N HIS A 34 7.34 -21.64 22.15
CA HIS A 34 8.69 -21.53 22.70
C HIS A 34 9.73 -21.65 21.57
N ALA A 35 10.77 -20.86 21.65
CA ALA A 35 11.86 -20.90 20.69
C ALA A 35 13.20 -20.75 21.38
N THR A 36 14.22 -21.40 20.86
CA THR A 36 15.60 -21.17 21.25
C THR A 36 16.05 -19.83 20.67
N VAL A 37 17.18 -19.31 21.15
CA VAL A 37 17.78 -18.09 20.58
C VAL A 37 18.05 -18.26 19.08
N GLU A 38 18.55 -19.42 18.69
CA GLU A 38 18.83 -19.73 17.29
C GLU A 38 17.56 -19.69 16.43
N GLU A 39 16.49 -20.34 16.88
CA GLU A 39 15.20 -20.34 16.19
C GLU A 39 14.60 -18.93 16.13
N PHE A 40 14.68 -18.18 17.21
CA PHE A 40 14.16 -16.82 17.27
C PHE A 40 14.90 -15.87 16.31
N ASN A 41 16.23 -16.04 16.20
CA ASN A 41 17.02 -15.24 15.27
C ASN A 41 16.65 -15.47 13.79
N LYS A 42 16.02 -16.59 13.46
CA LYS A 42 15.53 -16.88 12.11
C LYS A 42 14.16 -16.32 11.82
N MET A 43 13.47 -15.84 12.85
CA MET A 43 12.13 -15.28 12.70
C MET A 43 12.19 -13.92 12.01
N GLU A 44 11.40 -13.75 10.95
CA GLU A 44 11.36 -12.53 10.16
C GLU A 44 9.91 -12.05 9.99
N THR A 45 9.75 -10.78 9.71
CA THR A 45 8.44 -10.21 9.37
C THR A 45 7.96 -10.80 8.04
N ALA A 46 6.65 -10.86 7.87
CA ALA A 46 6.06 -11.30 6.61
C ALA A 46 6.17 -10.17 5.58
N LEU A 47 6.70 -10.48 4.41
CA LEU A 47 6.73 -9.54 3.28
C LEU A 47 5.41 -9.63 2.53
N MET A 48 4.68 -8.53 2.50
CA MET A 48 3.36 -8.46 1.88
C MET A 48 3.36 -7.52 0.69
N ILE A 49 2.53 -7.86 -0.29
CA ILE A 49 2.33 -7.02 -1.47
C ILE A 49 0.84 -6.74 -1.58
N SER A 50 0.49 -5.46 -1.61
CA SER A 50 -0.88 -4.99 -1.75
C SER A 50 -0.97 -3.97 -2.87
N TYR A 51 -2.14 -3.84 -3.44
CA TYR A 51 -2.40 -2.85 -4.50
C TYR A 51 -3.54 -1.95 -4.06
N GLY A 52 -3.45 -0.67 -4.39
CA GLY A 52 -4.52 0.26 -4.10
C GLY A 52 -4.20 1.66 -4.59
N TYR A 53 -5.24 2.48 -4.63
CA TYR A 53 -5.08 3.91 -4.89
C TYR A 53 -4.65 4.61 -3.61
N ILE A 54 -3.66 5.48 -3.69
CA ILE A 54 -3.23 6.24 -2.52
C ILE A 54 -4.21 7.37 -2.26
N PHE A 55 -4.84 7.32 -1.10
CA PHE A 55 -5.73 8.37 -0.62
C PHE A 55 -4.96 9.50 0.05
N GLU A 56 -4.03 9.14 0.91
CA GLU A 56 -3.23 10.11 1.68
C GLU A 56 -1.93 9.46 2.13
N LYS A 57 -0.85 10.23 2.03
CA LYS A 57 0.46 9.83 2.54
C LYS A 57 0.99 10.93 3.44
N THR A 58 1.26 10.59 4.68
CA THR A 58 1.85 11.49 5.67
C THR A 58 3.16 10.90 6.19
N LYS A 59 3.83 11.61 7.09
CA LYS A 59 5.03 11.07 7.76
C LYS A 59 4.71 9.87 8.62
N LYS A 60 3.47 9.75 9.08
CA LYS A 60 3.06 8.70 10.03
C LYS A 60 2.39 7.51 9.36
N HIS A 61 1.65 7.74 8.26
CA HIS A 61 0.87 6.66 7.65
C HIS A 61 0.64 6.85 6.16
N LEU A 62 0.25 5.75 5.54
CA LEU A 62 -0.23 5.67 4.17
C LEU A 62 -1.64 5.10 4.20
N LYS A 63 -2.60 5.80 3.59
CA LYS A 63 -3.97 5.32 3.43
C LYS A 63 -4.22 4.97 1.97
N THR A 64 -4.81 3.81 1.73
CA THR A 64 -5.18 3.36 0.39
C THR A 64 -6.63 2.91 0.35
N PHE A 65 -7.19 2.86 -0.85
CA PHE A 65 -8.51 2.29 -1.11
C PHE A 65 -8.50 1.55 -2.45
N ALA A 66 -9.43 0.64 -2.64
CA ALA A 66 -9.56 -0.11 -3.89
C ALA A 66 -10.93 0.06 -4.55
N SER A 67 -11.93 0.50 -3.82
CA SER A 67 -13.29 0.67 -4.33
C SER A 67 -13.86 2.01 -3.90
N PHE A 68 -14.78 2.54 -4.71
CA PHE A 68 -15.42 3.82 -4.47
C PHE A 68 -16.88 3.74 -4.88
N ASP A 69 -17.78 4.13 -3.98
CA ASP A 69 -19.20 4.24 -4.27
C ASP A 69 -19.51 5.63 -4.80
N SER A 70 -19.78 5.73 -6.09
CA SER A 70 -19.99 7.02 -6.76
C SER A 70 -21.26 7.75 -6.32
N LYS A 71 -22.24 7.04 -5.79
CA LYS A 71 -23.50 7.64 -5.32
C LYS A 71 -23.39 8.21 -3.92
N GLU A 72 -22.75 7.46 -3.05
CA GLU A 72 -22.58 7.84 -1.64
C GLU A 72 -21.29 8.64 -1.41
N GLU A 73 -20.41 8.70 -2.41
CA GLU A 73 -19.09 9.31 -2.32
C GLU A 73 -18.27 8.74 -1.16
N CYS A 74 -18.31 7.40 -1.06
CA CYS A 74 -17.64 6.65 0.01
C CYS A 74 -16.54 5.78 -0.54
N PHE A 75 -15.46 5.68 0.21
CA PHE A 75 -14.33 4.82 -0.11
C PHE A 75 -14.45 3.51 0.65
N SER A 76 -14.10 2.40 0.00
CA SER A 76 -14.11 1.07 0.60
C SER A 76 -12.86 0.27 0.20
N ASP A 77 -12.72 -0.93 0.77
CA ASP A 77 -11.50 -1.73 0.65
C ASP A 77 -10.28 -0.89 1.02
N ARG A 78 -10.37 -0.31 2.20
CA ARG A 78 -9.39 0.66 2.71
C ARG A 78 -8.34 -0.03 3.56
N ASN A 79 -7.11 0.46 3.42
CA ASN A 79 -6.01 0.06 4.29
C ASN A 79 -5.31 1.30 4.81
N ILE A 80 -4.82 1.21 6.03
CA ILE A 80 -3.92 2.20 6.60
C ILE A 80 -2.68 1.48 7.10
N TYR A 81 -1.52 1.96 6.66
CA TYR A 81 -0.23 1.39 7.00
C TYR A 81 0.58 2.40 7.80
N PRO A 82 1.16 2.01 8.92
CA PRO A 82 2.21 2.84 9.52
C PRO A 82 3.35 3.00 8.52
N THR A 83 3.87 4.21 8.39
CA THR A 83 4.95 4.49 7.43
C THR A 83 6.16 3.58 7.65
N GLY A 84 6.47 3.25 8.89
CA GLY A 84 7.59 2.37 9.22
C GLY A 84 7.46 0.94 8.70
N CYS A 85 6.26 0.51 8.31
CA CYS A 85 6.03 -0.82 7.74
C CYS A 85 6.16 -0.84 6.22
N ILE A 86 6.19 0.32 5.56
CA ILE A 86 6.27 0.42 4.11
C ILE A 86 7.72 0.25 3.66
N ILE A 87 7.96 -0.74 2.79
CA ILE A 87 9.27 -1.01 2.24
C ILE A 87 9.44 -0.29 0.91
N LYS A 88 8.43 -0.36 0.04
CA LYS A 88 8.53 0.22 -1.30
C LYS A 88 7.15 0.60 -1.83
N LEU A 89 7.09 1.72 -2.54
CA LEU A 89 5.89 2.19 -3.25
C LEU A 89 6.23 2.32 -4.73
N GLU A 90 5.43 1.69 -5.57
CA GLU A 90 5.63 1.73 -7.03
C GLU A 90 4.34 2.09 -7.73
N LYS A 91 4.34 3.19 -8.48
CA LYS A 91 3.23 3.52 -9.38
C LYS A 91 3.08 2.45 -10.44
N ILE A 92 1.84 2.10 -10.74
CA ILE A 92 1.55 1.10 -11.77
C ILE A 92 1.35 1.81 -13.11
N ASN A 93 2.11 1.38 -14.10
CA ASN A 93 1.98 1.86 -15.48
C ASN A 93 0.75 1.23 -16.14
N ILE A 94 0.15 1.97 -17.05
CA ILE A 94 -0.91 1.46 -17.91
C ILE A 94 -0.29 0.71 -19.08
#